data_dc90db8eaf93b0570b6548f36fe8d9e9
#
_entry.id   dc90db8eaf93b0570b6548f36fe8d9e9
#
_cell.length_a   1.000
_cell.length_b   1.000
_cell.length_c   1.000
_cell.angle_alpha   90.00
_cell.angle_beta   90.00
_cell.angle_gamma   90.00
#
_symmetry.space_group_name_H-M   'P 1'
#
loop_
_entity.id
_entity.type
_entity.pdbx_description
1 polymer ?
#
loop_
_entity_poly.entity_id
_entity_poly.type
_entity_poly.pdbx_seq_one_letter_code
_entity_poly.pdbx_strand_id
1 'polypeptide(L)' 'MTKREMERRLAEYLDERWYIAINSEPERQAIDRSYYNGACASVAQIGAWERDDNGKHFVKLN' A
#
# COMPACT_ATOMS: atom_id res chain seq x y z
N MET A 1 5.94 -17.71 8.66
CA MET A 1 5.66 -16.94 7.44
C MET A 1 6.95 -16.72 6.67
N THR A 2 6.98 -17.02 5.37
CA THR A 2 8.15 -16.78 4.56
C THR A 2 8.25 -15.30 4.18
N LYS A 3 9.43 -14.88 3.76
CA LYS A 3 9.66 -13.52 3.28
C LYS A 3 8.75 -13.21 2.08
N ARG A 4 8.62 -14.17 1.15
CA ARG A 4 7.76 -14.00 -0.03
C ARG A 4 6.30 -13.85 0.35
N GLU A 5 5.82 -14.61 1.33
CA GLU A 5 4.45 -14.47 1.80
C GLU A 5 4.21 -13.10 2.45
N MET A 6 5.19 -12.61 3.22
CA MET A 6 5.08 -11.29 3.83
C MET A 6 5.05 -10.20 2.75
N GLU A 7 5.91 -10.32 1.74
CA GLU A 7 5.92 -9.38 0.62
C GLU A 7 4.56 -9.33 -0.08
N ARG A 8 3.97 -10.49 -0.32
CA ARG A 8 2.65 -10.57 -0.95
C ARG A 8 1.57 -9.93 -0.07
N ARG A 9 1.58 -10.22 1.22
CA ARG A 9 0.59 -9.66 2.14
C ARG A 9 0.70 -8.15 2.25
N LEU A 10 1.92 -7.63 2.28
CA LEU A 10 2.13 -6.19 2.31
C LEU A 10 1.67 -5.54 1.01
N ALA A 11 1.93 -6.18 -0.12
CA ALA A 11 1.47 -5.67 -1.41
C ALA A 11 -0.06 -5.62 -1.46
N GLU A 12 -0.73 -6.67 -1.00
CA GLU A 12 -2.19 -6.72 -0.94
C GLU A 12 -2.75 -5.66 0.01
N TYR A 13 -2.07 -5.41 1.13
CA TYR A 13 -2.46 -4.35 2.06
C TYR A 13 -2.38 -2.97 1.40
N LEU A 14 -1.32 -2.70 0.65
CA LEU A 14 -1.18 -1.44 -0.08
C LEU A 14 -2.23 -1.34 -1.19
N ASP A 15 -2.54 -2.43 -1.89
CA ASP A 15 -3.61 -2.47 -2.88
C ASP A 15 -4.94 -2.04 -2.26
N GLU A 16 -5.26 -2.59 -1.09
CA GLU A 16 -6.50 -2.28 -0.38
C GLU A 16 -6.56 -0.81 0.04
N ARG A 17 -5.47 -0.31 0.63
CA ARG A 17 -5.41 1.09 1.05
C ARG A 17 -5.52 2.03 -0.14
N TRP A 18 -4.91 1.68 -1.25
CA TRP A 18 -5.01 2.46 -2.48
C TRP A 18 -6.44 2.49 -3.01
N TYR A 19 -7.08 1.31 -3.07
CA TYR A 19 -8.46 1.20 -3.53
C TYR A 19 -9.40 2.07 -2.68
N ILE A 20 -9.26 2.02 -1.37
CA ILE A 20 -10.05 2.83 -0.46
C ILE A 20 -9.82 4.31 -0.73
N ALA A 21 -8.56 4.72 -0.91
CA ALA A 21 -8.21 6.13 -1.11
C ALA A 21 -8.79 6.69 -2.41
N ILE A 22 -8.73 5.93 -3.51
CA ILE A 22 -9.22 6.43 -4.80
C ILE A 22 -10.73 6.38 -4.93
N ASN A 23 -11.42 5.61 -4.08
CA ASN A 23 -12.87 5.49 -4.11
C ASN A 23 -13.56 6.19 -2.94
N SER A 24 -12.82 6.92 -2.11
CA SER A 24 -13.41 7.53 -0.93
C SER A 24 -14.26 8.75 -1.26
N GLU A 25 -15.26 8.98 -0.42
CA GLU A 25 -16.09 10.18 -0.51
C GLU A 25 -15.24 11.43 -0.29
N PRO A 26 -15.61 12.57 -0.89
CA PRO A 26 -14.80 13.79 -0.78
C PRO A 26 -14.43 14.17 0.65
N GLU A 27 -15.34 14.01 1.60
CA GLU A 27 -15.11 14.36 3.01
C GLU A 27 -14.14 13.43 3.71
N ARG A 28 -13.82 12.26 3.11
CA ARG A 28 -12.92 11.28 3.69
C ARG A 28 -11.60 11.14 2.92
N GLN A 29 -11.48 11.81 1.78
CA GLN A 29 -10.31 11.62 0.92
C GLN A 29 -9.00 11.94 1.61
N ALA A 30 -8.95 13.04 2.37
CA ALA A 30 -7.72 13.44 3.05
C ALA A 30 -7.27 12.38 4.06
N ILE A 31 -8.23 11.83 4.82
CA ILE A 31 -7.95 10.81 5.83
C ILE A 31 -7.48 9.52 5.15
N ASP A 32 -8.21 9.06 4.14
CA ASP A 32 -7.90 7.80 3.47
C ASP A 32 -6.57 7.87 2.72
N ARG A 33 -6.24 9.02 2.13
CA ARG A 33 -4.94 9.23 1.50
C ARG A 33 -3.81 9.24 2.53
N SER A 34 -4.05 9.81 3.71
CA SER A 34 -3.08 9.80 4.80
C SER A 34 -2.77 8.37 5.25
N TYR A 35 -3.79 7.53 5.36
CA TYR A 35 -3.61 6.13 5.72
C TYR A 35 -2.79 5.39 4.64
N TYR A 36 -3.09 5.62 3.37
CA TYR A 36 -2.32 5.02 2.28
C TYR A 36 -0.87 5.47 2.33
N ASN A 37 -0.63 6.77 2.45
CA ASN A 37 0.73 7.32 2.50
C ASN A 37 1.50 6.79 3.70
N GLY A 38 0.85 6.66 4.86
CA GLY A 38 1.46 6.09 6.05
C GLY A 38 1.83 4.62 5.88
N ALA A 39 0.94 3.86 5.23
CA ALA A 39 1.21 2.45 4.94
C ALA A 39 2.42 2.31 4.01
N CYS A 40 2.49 3.12 2.96
CA CYS A 40 3.63 3.11 2.03
C CYS A 40 4.93 3.51 2.73
N ALA A 41 4.88 4.51 3.59
CA ALA A 41 6.04 4.96 4.34
C ALA A 41 6.55 3.86 5.29
N SER A 42 5.64 3.12 5.92
CA SER A 42 6.00 2.01 6.79
C SER A 42 6.70 0.89 6.02
N VAL A 43 6.18 0.54 4.85
CA VAL A 43 6.80 -0.48 4.01
C VAL A 43 8.17 -0.01 3.53
N ALA A 44 8.31 1.27 3.20
CA ALA A 44 9.59 1.82 2.73
C ALA A 44 10.70 1.73 3.77
N GLN A 45 10.36 1.61 5.06
CA GLN A 45 11.36 1.45 6.11
C GLN A 45 11.95 0.04 6.17
N ILE A 46 11.22 -0.95 5.65
CA ILE A 46 11.66 -2.35 5.72
C ILE A 46 11.93 -2.96 4.34
N GLY A 47 11.72 -2.20 3.28
CA GLY A 47 11.92 -2.68 1.93
C GLY A 47 11.67 -1.60 0.90
N ALA A 48 11.29 -2.03 -0.29
CA ALA A 48 10.92 -1.16 -1.40
C ALA A 48 9.53 -1.53 -1.89
N TRP A 49 8.82 -0.56 -2.46
CA TRP A 49 7.52 -0.84 -3.04
C TRP A 49 7.37 -0.06 -4.35
N GLU A 50 6.53 -0.59 -5.23
CA GLU A 50 6.20 0.05 -6.49
C GLU A 50 4.70 -0.12 -6.73
N ARG A 51 4.13 0.75 -7.55
CA ARG A 51 2.74 0.67 -7.96
C ARG A 51 2.69 0.78 -9.47
N ASP A 52 1.99 -0.14 -10.14
CA ASP A 52 1.82 -0.08 -11.59
C ASP A 52 0.63 0.83 -11.97
N ASP A 53 0.37 0.96 -13.28
CA ASP A 53 -0.67 1.83 -13.79
C ASP A 53 -2.08 1.37 -13.41
N ASN A 54 -2.22 0.11 -13.03
CA ASN A 54 -3.50 -0.45 -12.61
C ASN A 54 -3.73 -0.35 -11.10
N GLY A 55 -2.78 0.24 -10.38
CA GLY A 55 -2.88 0.39 -8.93
C GLY A 55 -2.42 -0.84 -8.16
N LYS A 56 -1.80 -1.81 -8.83
CA LYS A 56 -1.28 -3.00 -8.16
C LYS A 56 0.10 -2.71 -7.58
N HIS A 57 0.29 -3.11 -6.34
CA HIS A 57 1.53 -2.88 -5.62
C HIS A 57 2.42 -4.11 -5.61
N PHE A 58 3.72 -3.86 -5.59
CA PHE A 58 4.75 -4.87 -5.50
C PHE A 58 5.68 -4.48 -4.37
N VAL A 59 5.97 -5.41 -3.48
CA VAL A 59 6.81 -5.16 -2.30
C VAL A 59 7.98 -6.12 -2.32
N LYS A 60 9.16 -5.58 -2.03
CA LYS A 60 10.38 -6.39 -1.89
C LYS A 60 11.05 -6.00 -0.58
N LEU A 61 11.10 -6.92 0.36
CA LEU A 61 11.72 -6.68 1.66
C LEU A 61 13.25 -6.77 1.58
N ASN A 62 13.90 -6.03 2.43
CA ASN A 62 15.38 -6.03 2.51
C ASN A 62 15.93 -7.38 2.98
#